data_9f1dbaede9a6e3894dea09c8aa494750
#
_entry.id   9f1dbaede9a6e3894dea09c8aa494750
#
_cell.length_a   1.000
_cell.length_b   1.000
_cell.length_c   1.000
_cell.angle_alpha   90.00
_cell.angle_beta   90.00
_cell.angle_gamma   90.00
#
_symmetry.space_group_name_H-M   'P 1'
#
loop_
_entity.id
_entity.type
_entity.pdbx_description
1 polymer ?
#
loop_
_entity_poly.entity_id
_entity_poly.type
_entity_poly.pdbx_seq_one_letter_code
_entity_poly.pdbx_strand_id
1 'polypeptide(L)'
;MNQEEMIRDVRKRLFEMQDTGYRDFHARLIPTVEKEKIIGIRTPILRKFAKEFGKTERSEMFLKVLPHQYYEENNLHGLLIEQIRDYDKCLGELERFLPHIDNWATCDLLALHMMKKHRDIFSREIYRWMESDKSYIIRFGISMLMRHYLDEGFKPEYPEKVAAIRSEEYYVNMMRAWYFATALAKQYEKILPFLEEQRMDIWTHNKTIQKSIESYRITQEQKDHLRTLRIKK
;
A
#
# COMPACT_ATOMS: atom_id res chain seq x y z
N MET A 1 16.62 -21.95 20.41
CA MET A 1 17.13 -21.12 19.28
C MET A 1 16.99 -19.67 19.73
N ASN A 2 18.04 -18.90 19.67
CA ASN A 2 17.97 -17.47 19.98
C ASN A 2 17.53 -16.64 18.77
N GLN A 3 17.29 -15.34 18.96
CA GLN A 3 16.79 -14.44 17.91
C GLN A 3 17.75 -14.31 16.73
N GLU A 4 19.04 -14.26 16.98
CA GLU A 4 20.08 -14.14 15.92
C GLU A 4 20.16 -15.41 15.06
N GLU A 5 20.05 -16.56 15.66
CA GLU A 5 20.03 -17.85 14.96
C GLU A 5 18.77 -17.96 14.08
N MET A 6 17.62 -17.51 14.60
CA MET A 6 16.38 -17.49 13.83
C MET A 6 16.49 -16.58 12.59
N ILE A 7 17.03 -15.34 12.76
CA ILE A 7 17.20 -14.40 11.65
C ILE A 7 18.18 -14.98 10.61
N ARG A 8 19.30 -15.57 11.03
CA ARG A 8 20.25 -16.20 10.12
C ARG A 8 19.62 -17.30 9.28
N ASP A 9 18.81 -18.14 9.91
CA ASP A 9 18.11 -19.23 9.21
C ASP A 9 17.06 -18.70 8.25
N VAL A 10 16.27 -17.70 8.65
CA VAL A 10 15.30 -17.03 7.77
C VAL A 10 16.02 -16.44 6.56
N ARG A 11 17.09 -15.66 6.74
CA ARG A 11 17.88 -15.09 5.65
C ARG A 11 18.44 -16.16 4.71
N LYS A 12 19.02 -17.22 5.25
CA LYS A 12 19.50 -18.34 4.44
C LYS A 12 18.41 -18.86 3.52
N ARG A 13 17.22 -19.12 4.06
CA ARG A 13 16.07 -19.61 3.29
C ARG A 13 15.56 -18.59 2.26
N LEU A 14 15.60 -17.29 2.58
CA LEU A 14 15.24 -16.24 1.63
C LEU A 14 16.25 -16.20 0.47
N PHE A 15 17.55 -16.30 0.74
CA PHE A 15 18.59 -16.34 -0.31
C PHE A 15 18.53 -17.61 -1.18
N GLU A 16 18.07 -18.73 -0.64
CA GLU A 16 17.81 -19.95 -1.44
C GLU A 16 16.68 -19.76 -2.47
N MET A 17 15.83 -18.75 -2.30
CA MET A 17 14.73 -18.40 -3.22
C MET A 17 15.09 -17.23 -4.16
N GLN A 18 16.35 -16.76 -4.15
CA GLN A 18 16.79 -15.60 -4.93
C GLN A 18 16.65 -15.85 -6.44
N ASP A 19 16.14 -14.83 -7.15
CA ASP A 19 16.20 -14.67 -8.59
C ASP A 19 16.94 -13.35 -8.90
N THR A 20 18.19 -13.44 -9.30
CA THR A 20 19.05 -12.27 -9.54
C THR A 20 18.56 -11.42 -10.71
N GLY A 21 17.97 -12.04 -11.74
CA GLY A 21 17.38 -11.33 -12.87
C GLY A 21 16.16 -10.53 -12.45
N TYR A 22 15.31 -11.12 -11.61
CA TYR A 22 14.18 -10.41 -11.01
C TYR A 22 14.63 -9.29 -10.08
N ARG A 23 15.67 -9.51 -9.26
CA ARG A 23 16.28 -8.47 -8.43
C ARG A 23 16.66 -7.24 -9.24
N ASP A 24 17.40 -7.46 -10.34
CA ASP A 24 17.92 -6.40 -11.18
C ASP A 24 16.82 -5.64 -11.92
N PHE A 25 15.74 -6.32 -12.27
CA PHE A 25 14.53 -5.69 -12.78
C PHE A 25 13.79 -4.89 -11.70
N HIS A 26 13.55 -5.50 -10.55
CA HIS A 26 12.74 -4.92 -9.49
C HIS A 26 13.39 -3.70 -8.82
N ALA A 27 14.72 -3.71 -8.65
CA ALA A 27 15.49 -2.60 -8.09
C ALA A 27 15.27 -1.29 -8.86
N ARG A 28 15.05 -1.37 -10.18
CA ARG A 28 14.72 -0.18 -11.00
C ARG A 28 13.33 0.40 -10.73
N LEU A 29 12.41 -0.41 -10.19
CA LEU A 29 11.04 0.00 -9.88
C LEU A 29 10.91 0.60 -8.48
N ILE A 30 11.82 0.27 -7.56
CA ILE A 30 11.83 0.75 -6.17
C ILE A 30 13.14 1.50 -5.86
N PRO A 31 13.41 2.64 -6.53
CA PRO A 31 14.68 3.36 -6.43
C PRO A 31 14.97 3.93 -5.03
N THR A 32 14.03 3.87 -4.11
CA THR A 32 14.20 4.26 -2.70
C THR A 32 14.92 3.19 -1.87
N VAL A 33 15.07 1.97 -2.41
CA VAL A 33 15.75 0.85 -1.75
C VAL A 33 17.06 0.55 -2.47
N GLU A 34 18.18 0.53 -1.74
CA GLU A 34 19.48 0.15 -2.27
C GLU A 34 19.43 -1.28 -2.84
N LYS A 35 19.99 -1.49 -4.03
CA LYS A 35 19.94 -2.79 -4.73
C LYS A 35 20.52 -3.94 -3.88
N GLU A 36 21.52 -3.65 -3.07
CA GLU A 36 22.20 -4.61 -2.19
C GLU A 36 21.27 -5.09 -1.05
N LYS A 37 20.23 -4.33 -0.74
CA LYS A 37 19.18 -4.69 0.23
C LYS A 37 18.02 -5.47 -0.39
N ILE A 38 18.07 -5.75 -1.70
CA ILE A 38 17.06 -6.53 -2.41
C ILE A 38 17.62 -7.92 -2.71
N ILE A 39 16.99 -8.96 -2.17
CA ILE A 39 17.35 -10.36 -2.45
C ILE A 39 16.87 -10.75 -3.86
N GLY A 40 15.65 -10.34 -4.22
CA GLY A 40 15.03 -10.65 -5.51
C GLY A 40 14.16 -11.90 -5.45
N ILE A 41 13.14 -11.89 -4.61
CA ILE A 41 12.19 -13.01 -4.50
C ILE A 41 10.84 -12.58 -5.09
N ARG A 42 10.32 -13.37 -6.04
CA ARG A 42 9.00 -13.11 -6.62
C ARG A 42 7.91 -13.22 -5.56
N THR A 43 7.00 -12.27 -5.54
CA THR A 43 5.91 -12.17 -4.54
C THR A 43 5.13 -13.47 -4.32
N PRO A 44 4.75 -14.27 -5.33
CA PRO A 44 4.06 -15.54 -5.11
C PRO A 44 4.89 -16.55 -4.30
N ILE A 45 6.21 -16.59 -4.53
CA ILE A 45 7.14 -17.47 -3.82
C ILE A 45 7.24 -17.04 -2.37
N LEU A 46 7.42 -15.73 -2.12
CA LEU A 46 7.50 -15.19 -0.77
C LEU A 46 6.19 -15.38 0.00
N ARG A 47 5.03 -15.20 -0.64
CA ARG A 47 3.71 -15.48 -0.04
C ARG A 47 3.56 -16.95 0.37
N LYS A 48 4.03 -17.89 -0.45
CA LYS A 48 4.03 -19.32 -0.10
C LYS A 48 4.90 -19.58 1.12
N PHE A 49 6.11 -19.02 1.14
CA PHE A 49 7.01 -19.12 2.27
C PHE A 49 6.39 -18.53 3.55
N ALA A 50 5.85 -17.31 3.47
CA ALA A 50 5.20 -16.63 4.59
C ALA A 50 4.04 -17.45 5.18
N LYS A 51 3.23 -18.10 4.32
CA LYS A 51 2.12 -18.95 4.75
C LYS A 51 2.59 -20.16 5.57
N GLU A 52 3.68 -20.80 5.18
CA GLU A 52 4.21 -21.94 5.93
C GLU A 52 4.99 -21.49 7.18
N PHE A 53 5.78 -20.43 7.06
CA PHE A 53 6.54 -19.89 8.18
C PHE A 53 5.63 -19.33 9.28
N GLY A 54 4.52 -18.71 8.93
CA GLY A 54 3.52 -18.15 9.85
C GLY A 54 2.83 -19.20 10.74
N LYS A 55 2.93 -20.49 10.39
CA LYS A 55 2.42 -21.60 11.25
C LYS A 55 3.38 -21.99 12.38
N THR A 56 4.57 -21.42 12.39
CA THR A 56 5.63 -21.78 13.37
C THR A 56 5.74 -20.71 14.46
N GLU A 57 6.11 -21.09 15.67
CA GLU A 57 6.40 -20.16 16.77
C GLU A 57 7.51 -19.14 16.41
N ARG A 58 8.36 -19.50 15.46
CA ARG A 58 9.44 -18.63 14.96
C ARG A 58 8.91 -17.36 14.27
N SER A 59 7.72 -17.41 13.71
CA SER A 59 7.09 -16.24 13.08
C SER A 59 6.80 -15.14 14.11
N GLU A 60 6.41 -15.48 15.32
CA GLU A 60 6.21 -14.51 16.40
C GLU A 60 7.54 -13.88 16.89
N MET A 61 8.62 -14.69 16.90
CA MET A 61 9.96 -14.16 17.18
C MET A 61 10.41 -13.21 16.08
N PHE A 62 10.13 -13.53 14.81
CA PHE A 62 10.49 -12.70 13.66
C PHE A 62 9.76 -11.34 13.68
N LEU A 63 8.46 -11.33 14.03
CA LEU A 63 7.69 -10.08 14.17
C LEU A 63 8.24 -9.13 15.24
N LYS A 64 9.02 -9.62 16.21
CA LYS A 64 9.69 -8.78 17.22
C LYS A 64 10.97 -8.12 16.71
N VAL A 65 11.46 -8.52 15.54
CA VAL A 65 12.72 -8.00 14.97
C VAL A 65 12.39 -6.84 14.03
N LEU A 66 12.79 -5.65 14.42
CA LEU A 66 12.72 -4.42 13.60
C LEU A 66 13.91 -3.50 14.01
N PRO A 67 14.51 -2.80 13.06
CA PRO A 67 14.27 -2.83 11.61
C PRO A 67 14.85 -4.08 10.95
N HIS A 68 14.35 -4.42 9.75
CA HIS A 68 14.92 -5.47 8.91
C HIS A 68 16.05 -4.94 8.02
N GLN A 69 16.93 -5.83 7.56
CA GLN A 69 18.05 -5.49 6.68
C GLN A 69 17.65 -5.54 5.20
N TYR A 70 16.81 -6.51 4.81
CA TYR A 70 16.45 -6.76 3.42
C TYR A 70 14.99 -6.41 3.12
N TYR A 71 14.76 -5.96 1.90
CA TYR A 71 13.43 -5.66 1.36
C TYR A 71 12.45 -6.83 1.53
N GLU A 72 12.91 -8.05 1.27
CA GLU A 72 12.06 -9.24 1.39
C GLU A 72 11.82 -9.65 2.85
N GLU A 73 12.67 -9.25 3.79
CA GLU A 73 12.36 -9.39 5.23
C GLU A 73 11.22 -8.47 5.62
N ASN A 74 11.19 -7.21 5.13
CA ASN A 74 10.08 -6.29 5.31
C ASN A 74 8.80 -6.84 4.68
N ASN A 75 8.86 -7.37 3.46
CA ASN A 75 7.71 -7.99 2.83
C ASN A 75 7.22 -9.23 3.57
N LEU A 76 8.12 -10.07 4.06
CA LEU A 76 7.77 -11.23 4.90
C LEU A 76 7.06 -10.77 6.17
N HIS A 77 7.56 -9.73 6.84
CA HIS A 77 6.94 -9.15 8.03
C HIS A 77 5.49 -8.72 7.74
N GLY A 78 5.26 -7.94 6.70
CA GLY A 78 3.92 -7.53 6.27
C GLY A 78 3.00 -8.72 5.97
N LEU A 79 3.52 -9.74 5.28
CA LEU A 79 2.76 -10.97 4.96
C LEU A 79 2.43 -11.81 6.20
N LEU A 80 3.22 -11.74 7.26
CA LEU A 80 2.91 -12.37 8.55
C LEU A 80 1.83 -11.59 9.29
N ILE A 81 1.88 -10.25 9.28
CA ILE A 81 0.81 -9.40 9.84
C ILE A 81 -0.54 -9.71 9.16
N GLU A 82 -0.58 -9.91 7.84
CA GLU A 82 -1.81 -10.29 7.13
C GLU A 82 -2.46 -11.59 7.62
N GLN A 83 -1.70 -12.47 8.28
CA GLN A 83 -2.19 -13.75 8.80
C GLN A 83 -2.78 -13.63 10.22
N ILE A 84 -2.54 -12.54 10.93
CA ILE A 84 -3.08 -12.29 12.25
C ILE A 84 -4.59 -12.06 12.13
N ARG A 85 -5.38 -12.81 12.89
CA ARG A 85 -6.84 -12.74 12.84
C ARG A 85 -7.47 -11.92 13.96
N ASP A 86 -6.73 -11.69 15.03
CA ASP A 86 -7.13 -10.80 16.10
C ASP A 86 -6.89 -9.35 15.69
N TYR A 87 -7.91 -8.48 15.87
CA TYR A 87 -7.86 -7.10 15.43
C TYR A 87 -6.79 -6.30 16.17
N ASP A 88 -6.80 -6.37 17.51
CA ASP A 88 -5.91 -5.55 18.33
C ASP A 88 -4.45 -5.98 18.16
N LYS A 89 -4.21 -7.30 18.11
CA LYS A 89 -2.86 -7.85 17.82
C LYS A 89 -2.38 -7.42 16.42
N CYS A 90 -3.25 -7.52 15.41
CA CYS A 90 -2.92 -7.11 14.04
C CYS A 90 -2.59 -5.62 13.96
N LEU A 91 -3.42 -4.78 14.58
CA LEU A 91 -3.21 -3.33 14.62
C LEU A 91 -1.91 -2.99 15.37
N GLY A 92 -1.65 -3.60 16.52
CA GLY A 92 -0.42 -3.37 17.29
C GLY A 92 0.86 -3.73 16.52
N GLU A 93 0.87 -4.88 15.81
CA GLU A 93 2.01 -5.26 14.98
C GLU A 93 2.15 -4.34 13.76
N LEU A 94 1.05 -3.90 13.16
CA LEU A 94 1.04 -2.96 12.05
C LEU A 94 1.62 -1.60 12.47
N GLU A 95 1.21 -1.05 13.61
CA GLU A 95 1.72 0.21 14.16
C GLU A 95 3.23 0.17 14.40
N ARG A 96 3.75 -0.96 14.83
CA ARG A 96 5.20 -1.16 15.00
C ARG A 96 5.93 -1.23 13.67
N PHE A 97 5.30 -1.81 12.64
CA PHE A 97 5.92 -2.04 11.35
C PHE A 97 5.85 -0.82 10.40
N LEU A 98 4.74 -0.08 10.37
CA LEU A 98 4.53 1.04 9.44
C LEU A 98 5.69 2.05 9.39
N PRO A 99 6.32 2.44 10.53
CA PRO A 99 7.46 3.36 10.50
C PRO A 99 8.71 2.87 9.76
N HIS A 100 8.78 1.57 9.47
CA HIS A 100 9.91 0.92 8.80
C HIS A 100 9.66 0.68 7.29
N ILE A 101 8.49 1.07 6.79
CA ILE A 101 8.20 1.00 5.35
C ILE A 101 8.86 2.19 4.65
N ASP A 102 9.77 1.91 3.72
CA ASP A 102 10.59 2.88 3.00
C ASP A 102 10.37 2.88 1.48
N ASN A 103 9.40 2.09 1.01
CA ASN A 103 9.10 1.96 -0.42
C ASN A 103 7.62 1.63 -0.68
N TRP A 104 7.16 1.98 -1.90
CA TRP A 104 5.77 1.78 -2.31
C TRP A 104 5.39 0.28 -2.43
N ALA A 105 6.32 -0.58 -2.83
CA ALA A 105 6.02 -1.98 -3.09
C ALA A 105 5.73 -2.75 -1.79
N THR A 106 6.49 -2.52 -0.72
CA THR A 106 6.18 -3.06 0.62
C THR A 106 4.87 -2.47 1.15
N CYS A 107 4.67 -1.14 0.99
CA CYS A 107 3.45 -0.46 1.42
C CYS A 107 2.20 -1.07 0.77
N ASP A 108 2.23 -1.27 -0.56
CA ASP A 108 1.08 -1.72 -1.33
C ASP A 108 0.88 -3.26 -1.27
N LEU A 109 1.87 -4.00 -0.76
CA LEU A 109 1.78 -5.45 -0.57
C LEU A 109 0.70 -5.83 0.46
N LEU A 110 0.56 -5.03 1.53
CA LEU A 110 -0.35 -5.32 2.64
C LEU A 110 -1.80 -5.05 2.24
N ALA A 111 -2.65 -6.07 2.33
CA ALA A 111 -4.06 -5.96 1.98
C ALA A 111 -5.01 -6.00 3.20
N LEU A 112 -4.60 -6.55 4.32
CA LEU A 112 -5.30 -6.63 5.61
C LEU A 112 -6.80 -7.00 5.48
N HIS A 113 -7.09 -8.09 4.76
CA HIS A 113 -8.45 -8.50 4.44
C HIS A 113 -9.37 -8.67 5.66
N MET A 114 -8.81 -9.03 6.82
CA MET A 114 -9.58 -9.18 8.06
C MET A 114 -10.20 -7.85 8.52
N MET A 115 -9.61 -6.70 8.18
CA MET A 115 -10.10 -5.36 8.55
C MET A 115 -11.47 -5.04 7.94
N LYS A 116 -11.90 -5.73 6.88
CA LYS A 116 -13.26 -5.60 6.33
C LYS A 116 -14.37 -5.86 7.34
N LYS A 117 -14.11 -6.69 8.34
CA LYS A 117 -15.08 -6.99 9.42
C LYS A 117 -15.12 -5.92 10.50
N HIS A 118 -14.17 -5.01 10.51
CA HIS A 118 -13.98 -3.99 11.53
C HIS A 118 -14.00 -2.56 10.96
N ARG A 119 -14.69 -2.35 9.82
CA ARG A 119 -14.68 -1.07 9.09
C ARG A 119 -15.03 0.14 9.97
N ASP A 120 -15.96 -0.01 10.90
CA ASP A 120 -16.44 1.10 11.74
C ASP A 120 -15.36 1.69 12.64
N ILE A 121 -14.47 0.83 13.16
CA ILE A 121 -13.36 1.26 14.01
C ILE A 121 -12.09 1.50 13.19
N PHE A 122 -11.84 0.70 12.16
CA PHE A 122 -10.63 0.78 11.35
C PHE A 122 -10.51 2.11 10.59
N SER A 123 -11.61 2.76 10.20
CA SER A 123 -11.57 4.06 9.55
C SER A 123 -10.91 5.15 10.39
N ARG A 124 -10.98 5.06 11.72
CA ARG A 124 -10.32 6.02 12.64
C ARG A 124 -8.81 5.92 12.55
N GLU A 125 -8.28 4.70 12.50
CA GLU A 125 -6.85 4.47 12.36
C GLU A 125 -6.35 4.95 10.99
N ILE A 126 -7.11 4.70 9.93
CA ILE A 126 -6.80 5.19 8.59
C ILE A 126 -6.67 6.72 8.59
N TYR A 127 -7.58 7.43 9.24
CA TYR A 127 -7.51 8.89 9.32
C TYR A 127 -6.25 9.35 10.04
N ARG A 128 -5.92 8.72 11.16
CA ARG A 128 -4.70 9.03 11.91
C ARG A 128 -3.43 8.80 11.06
N TRP A 129 -3.39 7.72 10.27
CA TRP A 129 -2.27 7.49 9.35
C TRP A 129 -2.20 8.52 8.23
N MET A 130 -3.33 8.97 7.71
CA MET A 130 -3.36 10.01 6.67
C MET A 130 -2.91 11.39 7.17
N GLU A 131 -2.91 11.62 8.48
CA GLU A 131 -2.42 12.82 9.16
C GLU A 131 -0.96 12.71 9.62
N SER A 132 -0.28 11.61 9.31
CA SER A 132 1.14 11.37 9.65
C SER A 132 2.07 12.33 8.90
N ASP A 133 3.27 12.54 9.45
CA ASP A 133 4.40 13.22 8.81
C ASP A 133 5.22 12.30 7.89
N LYS A 134 4.96 10.97 7.90
CA LYS A 134 5.69 9.97 7.13
C LYS A 134 4.96 9.59 5.85
N SER A 135 5.59 9.80 4.69
CA SER A 135 5.02 9.60 3.36
C SER A 135 4.39 8.22 3.15
N TYR A 136 5.05 7.15 3.60
CA TYR A 136 4.53 5.79 3.41
C TYR A 136 3.43 5.43 4.40
N ILE A 137 3.34 6.07 5.57
CA ILE A 137 2.20 5.93 6.49
C ILE A 137 0.97 6.63 5.89
N ILE A 138 1.11 7.85 5.35
CA ILE A 138 0.04 8.54 4.61
C ILE A 138 -0.42 7.69 3.42
N ARG A 139 0.54 7.20 2.61
CA ARG A 139 0.25 6.33 1.46
C ARG A 139 -0.53 5.09 1.87
N PHE A 140 -0.12 4.44 2.97
CA PHE A 140 -0.79 3.26 3.50
C PHE A 140 -2.24 3.57 3.90
N GLY A 141 -2.48 4.66 4.63
CA GLY A 141 -3.83 5.11 4.99
C GLY A 141 -4.75 5.28 3.77
N ILE A 142 -4.27 6.01 2.74
CA ILE A 142 -5.02 6.19 1.48
C ILE A 142 -5.28 4.84 0.79
N SER A 143 -4.27 3.94 0.77
CA SER A 143 -4.40 2.60 0.19
C SER A 143 -5.48 1.77 0.90
N MET A 144 -5.58 1.87 2.21
CA MET A 144 -6.61 1.17 3.00
C MET A 144 -8.01 1.70 2.70
N LEU A 145 -8.21 3.03 2.57
CA LEU A 145 -9.48 3.58 2.09
C LEU A 145 -9.84 3.05 0.70
N MET A 146 -8.88 3.06 -0.22
CA MET A 146 -9.08 2.57 -1.59
C MET A 146 -9.51 1.10 -1.63
N ARG A 147 -8.93 0.24 -0.77
CA ARG A 147 -9.15 -1.21 -0.77
C ARG A 147 -10.44 -1.63 -0.08
N HIS A 148 -10.83 -0.93 0.98
CA HIS A 148 -11.87 -1.40 1.88
C HIS A 148 -13.15 -0.56 1.88
N TYR A 149 -13.13 0.66 1.32
CA TYR A 149 -14.22 1.63 1.49
C TYR A 149 -14.75 2.26 0.19
N LEU A 150 -14.41 1.74 -0.99
CA LEU A 150 -14.94 2.26 -2.25
C LEU A 150 -16.20 1.54 -2.75
N ASP A 151 -16.59 0.43 -2.12
CA ASP A 151 -17.80 -0.33 -2.42
C ASP A 151 -18.88 -0.09 -1.33
N GLU A 152 -19.37 -1.14 -0.68
CA GLU A 152 -20.42 -1.09 0.35
C GLU A 152 -20.11 -0.17 1.55
N GLY A 153 -18.82 0.04 1.85
CA GLY A 153 -18.38 0.92 2.93
C GLY A 153 -18.19 2.38 2.51
N PHE A 154 -18.55 2.78 1.28
CA PHE A 154 -18.30 4.13 0.79
C PHE A 154 -19.07 5.20 1.58
N LYS A 155 -18.34 6.25 2.00
CA LYS A 155 -18.91 7.46 2.56
C LYS A 155 -18.34 8.69 1.84
N PRO A 156 -19.15 9.76 1.61
CA PRO A 156 -18.69 10.98 0.93
C PRO A 156 -17.50 11.67 1.61
N GLU A 157 -17.34 11.50 2.91
CA GLU A 157 -16.23 12.08 3.69
C GLU A 157 -14.85 11.51 3.31
N TYR A 158 -14.78 10.29 2.77
CA TYR A 158 -13.49 9.67 2.45
C TYR A 158 -12.75 10.37 1.31
N PRO A 159 -13.36 10.61 0.13
CA PRO A 159 -12.71 11.38 -0.92
C PRO A 159 -12.42 12.83 -0.50
N GLU A 160 -13.23 13.45 0.37
CA GLU A 160 -12.94 14.76 0.96
C GLU A 160 -11.61 14.77 1.71
N LYS A 161 -11.42 13.81 2.60
CA LYS A 161 -10.18 13.69 3.35
C LYS A 161 -8.96 13.44 2.45
N VAL A 162 -9.07 12.59 1.43
CA VAL A 162 -7.98 12.34 0.48
C VAL A 162 -7.69 13.60 -0.38
N ALA A 163 -8.72 14.33 -0.79
CA ALA A 163 -8.57 15.60 -1.53
C ALA A 163 -7.89 16.69 -0.68
N ALA A 164 -8.15 16.70 0.62
CA ALA A 164 -7.59 17.69 1.55
C ALA A 164 -6.09 17.50 1.83
N ILE A 165 -5.51 16.32 1.58
CA ILE A 165 -4.08 16.07 1.79
C ILE A 165 -3.25 17.01 0.90
N ARG A 166 -2.26 17.66 1.50
CA ARG A 166 -1.25 18.47 0.81
C ARG A 166 0.11 17.82 1.04
N SER A 167 0.83 17.54 -0.05
CA SER A 167 2.14 16.90 0.02
C SER A 167 2.95 17.22 -1.24
N GLU A 168 4.25 17.41 -1.07
CA GLU A 168 5.22 17.49 -2.17
C GLU A 168 5.76 16.10 -2.55
N GLU A 169 5.45 15.07 -1.75
CA GLU A 169 5.95 13.72 -1.92
C GLU A 169 5.28 12.99 -3.08
N TYR A 170 6.10 12.59 -4.07
CA TYR A 170 5.63 11.90 -5.27
C TYR A 170 4.78 10.66 -4.95
N TYR A 171 5.21 9.83 -4.00
CA TYR A 171 4.52 8.57 -3.70
C TYR A 171 3.21 8.76 -2.94
N VAL A 172 3.06 9.86 -2.19
CA VAL A 172 1.78 10.26 -1.60
C VAL A 172 0.82 10.73 -2.69
N ASN A 173 1.25 11.67 -3.54
CA ASN A 173 0.42 12.22 -4.60
C ASN A 173 0.03 11.17 -5.66
N MET A 174 0.93 10.21 -5.95
CA MET A 174 0.60 9.07 -6.82
C MET A 174 -0.49 8.19 -6.22
N MET A 175 -0.49 7.94 -4.91
CA MET A 175 -1.54 7.15 -4.25
C MET A 175 -2.86 7.92 -4.22
N ARG A 176 -2.85 9.23 -3.99
CA ARG A 176 -4.04 10.09 -4.10
C ARG A 176 -4.68 9.97 -5.50
N ALA A 177 -3.85 10.12 -6.54
CA ALA A 177 -4.31 9.96 -7.92
C ALA A 177 -4.87 8.56 -8.19
N TRP A 178 -4.24 7.53 -7.65
CA TRP A 178 -4.71 6.15 -7.80
C TRP A 178 -6.01 5.88 -7.04
N TYR A 179 -6.16 6.46 -5.85
CA TYR A 179 -7.40 6.45 -5.09
C TYR A 179 -8.56 7.03 -5.92
N PHE A 180 -8.40 8.26 -6.45
CA PHE A 180 -9.46 8.91 -7.22
C PHE A 180 -9.76 8.20 -8.53
N ALA A 181 -8.76 7.68 -9.24
CA ALA A 181 -8.99 6.88 -10.45
C ALA A 181 -9.76 5.58 -10.17
N THR A 182 -9.47 4.92 -9.04
CA THR A 182 -10.19 3.72 -8.61
C THR A 182 -11.60 4.07 -8.12
N ALA A 183 -11.73 5.20 -7.42
CA ALA A 183 -13.01 5.70 -6.92
C ALA A 183 -13.94 6.10 -8.08
N LEU A 184 -13.45 6.75 -9.14
CA LEU A 184 -14.22 7.01 -10.37
C LEU A 184 -14.74 5.72 -11.00
N ALA A 185 -13.94 4.65 -11.04
CA ALA A 185 -14.38 3.38 -11.60
C ALA A 185 -15.49 2.69 -10.78
N LYS A 186 -15.69 3.07 -9.53
CA LYS A 186 -16.67 2.45 -8.62
C LYS A 186 -17.83 3.37 -8.24
N GLN A 187 -17.62 4.68 -8.19
CA GLN A 187 -18.53 5.70 -7.67
C GLN A 187 -18.50 6.94 -8.57
N TYR A 188 -18.58 6.77 -9.90
CA TYR A 188 -18.31 7.82 -10.88
C TYR A 188 -19.02 9.14 -10.55
N GLU A 189 -20.35 9.13 -10.41
CA GLU A 189 -21.15 10.34 -10.17
C GLU A 189 -20.80 11.05 -8.85
N LYS A 190 -20.36 10.31 -7.85
CA LYS A 190 -19.99 10.88 -6.54
C LYS A 190 -18.58 11.46 -6.53
N ILE A 191 -17.72 11.01 -7.43
CA ILE A 191 -16.32 11.39 -7.48
C ILE A 191 -16.04 12.42 -8.58
N LEU A 192 -16.82 12.44 -9.65
CA LEU A 192 -16.69 13.38 -10.75
C LEU A 192 -16.60 14.86 -10.30
N PRO A 193 -17.40 15.35 -9.34
CA PRO A 193 -17.33 16.73 -8.86
C PRO A 193 -15.94 17.13 -8.34
N PHE A 194 -15.14 16.21 -7.81
CA PHE A 194 -13.77 16.51 -7.36
C PHE A 194 -12.85 16.94 -8.52
N LEU A 195 -13.14 16.50 -9.73
CA LEU A 195 -12.43 16.89 -10.94
C LEU A 195 -13.05 18.15 -11.59
N GLU A 196 -14.37 18.21 -11.70
CA GLU A 196 -15.07 19.37 -12.27
C GLU A 196 -14.79 20.66 -11.49
N GLU A 197 -14.75 20.57 -10.16
CA GLU A 197 -14.48 21.67 -9.23
C GLU A 197 -12.96 21.85 -8.95
N GLN A 198 -12.08 21.06 -9.57
CA GLN A 198 -10.61 21.14 -9.42
C GLN A 198 -10.14 21.09 -7.95
N ARG A 199 -10.72 20.20 -7.12
CA ARG A 199 -10.52 20.16 -5.66
C ARG A 199 -9.16 19.59 -5.23
N MET A 200 -8.29 19.24 -6.18
CA MET A 200 -6.94 18.70 -5.96
C MET A 200 -5.89 19.62 -6.57
N ASP A 201 -4.63 19.47 -6.19
CA ASP A 201 -3.52 20.10 -6.91
C ASP A 201 -3.46 19.62 -8.37
N ILE A 202 -2.92 20.48 -9.26
CA ILE A 202 -2.90 20.25 -10.71
C ILE A 202 -2.27 18.91 -11.09
N TRP A 203 -1.17 18.53 -10.41
CA TRP A 203 -0.48 17.29 -10.71
C TRP A 203 -1.34 16.06 -10.37
N THR A 204 -1.90 16.01 -9.16
CA THR A 204 -2.79 14.91 -8.71
C THR A 204 -4.04 14.85 -9.58
N HIS A 205 -4.66 15.99 -9.89
CA HIS A 205 -5.81 16.09 -10.79
C HIS A 205 -5.52 15.45 -12.16
N ASN A 206 -4.49 15.92 -12.86
CA ASN A 206 -4.12 15.43 -14.19
C ASN A 206 -3.66 13.96 -14.17
N LYS A 207 -3.00 13.53 -13.08
CA LYS A 207 -2.57 12.15 -12.90
C LYS A 207 -3.77 11.23 -12.65
N THR A 208 -4.79 11.69 -11.93
CA THR A 208 -6.07 10.98 -11.76
C THR A 208 -6.73 10.71 -13.11
N ILE A 209 -6.85 11.76 -13.94
CA ILE A 209 -7.42 11.63 -15.30
C ILE A 209 -6.61 10.62 -16.12
N GLN A 210 -5.28 10.73 -16.10
CA GLN A 210 -4.40 9.79 -16.82
C GLN A 210 -4.68 8.35 -16.40
N LYS A 211 -4.69 8.06 -15.09
CA LYS A 211 -4.92 6.72 -14.55
C LYS A 211 -6.34 6.20 -14.82
N SER A 212 -7.33 7.08 -14.84
CA SER A 212 -8.71 6.74 -15.20
C SER A 212 -8.83 6.32 -16.67
N ILE A 213 -8.18 7.05 -17.57
CA ILE A 213 -8.17 6.74 -19.02
C ILE A 213 -7.48 5.40 -19.30
N GLU A 214 -6.42 5.05 -18.54
CA GLU A 214 -5.72 3.76 -18.63
C GLU A 214 -6.59 2.58 -18.12
N SER A 215 -7.64 2.85 -17.35
CA SER A 215 -8.49 1.82 -16.73
C SER A 215 -9.48 1.22 -17.73
N TYR A 216 -9.61 -0.12 -17.74
CA TYR A 216 -10.66 -0.84 -18.49
C TYR A 216 -12.04 -0.74 -17.81
N ARG A 217 -12.12 -0.23 -16.57
CA ARG A 217 -13.38 -0.11 -15.80
C ARG A 217 -14.12 1.20 -16.06
N ILE A 218 -13.50 2.13 -16.77
CA ILE A 218 -14.07 3.43 -17.17
C ILE A 218 -14.53 3.30 -18.60
N THR A 219 -15.79 3.70 -18.89
CA THR A 219 -16.36 3.65 -20.24
C THR A 219 -15.67 4.63 -21.18
N GLN A 220 -15.82 4.44 -22.50
CA GLN A 220 -15.22 5.37 -23.46
C GLN A 220 -15.79 6.78 -23.34
N GLU A 221 -17.10 6.91 -23.14
CA GLU A 221 -17.78 8.19 -22.91
C GLU A 221 -17.22 8.91 -21.68
N GLN A 222 -17.10 8.21 -20.56
CA GLN A 222 -16.48 8.75 -19.35
C GLN A 222 -15.01 9.18 -19.58
N LYS A 223 -14.23 8.39 -20.33
CA LYS A 223 -12.85 8.75 -20.69
C LYS A 223 -12.80 10.03 -21.51
N ASP A 224 -13.71 10.20 -22.47
CA ASP A 224 -13.77 11.38 -23.32
C ASP A 224 -14.16 12.61 -22.50
N HIS A 225 -15.13 12.48 -21.59
CA HIS A 225 -15.46 13.55 -20.67
C HIS A 225 -14.28 13.90 -19.76
N LEU A 226 -13.63 12.94 -19.12
CA LEU A 226 -12.47 13.18 -18.26
C LEU A 226 -11.31 13.88 -19.01
N ARG A 227 -11.11 13.62 -20.30
CA ARG A 227 -10.11 14.33 -21.11
C ARG A 227 -10.37 15.83 -21.19
N THR A 228 -11.65 16.25 -21.24
CA THR A 228 -12.04 17.66 -21.29
C THR A 228 -11.74 18.40 -20.00
N LEU A 229 -11.70 17.70 -18.86
CA LEU A 229 -11.43 18.27 -17.53
C LEU A 229 -9.92 18.45 -17.25
N ARG A 230 -9.06 18.08 -18.19
CA ARG A 230 -7.61 18.19 -18.00
C ARG A 230 -7.16 19.64 -17.90
N ILE A 231 -6.43 20.00 -16.85
CA ILE A 231 -5.89 21.33 -16.63
C ILE A 231 -4.64 21.49 -17.50
N LYS A 232 -4.66 22.47 -18.41
CA LYS A 232 -3.47 22.85 -19.21
C LYS A 232 -2.53 23.68 -18.33
N LYS A 233 -1.23 23.43 -18.46
CA LYS A 233 -0.21 24.27 -17.82
C LYS A 233 -0.14 25.63 -18.49
#